data_a54a97888a7f63ccbd3ce14e5c030b36
#
_entry.id   a54a97888a7f63ccbd3ce14e5c030b36
#
_cell.length_a   1.000
_cell.length_b   1.000
_cell.length_c   1.000
_cell.angle_alpha   90.00
_cell.angle_beta   90.00
_cell.angle_gamma   90.00
#
_symmetry.space_group_name_H-M   'P 1'
#
loop_
_entity.id
_entity.type
_entity.pdbx_description
1 polymer ?
#
loop_
_entity_poly.entity_id
_entity_poly.type
_entity_poly.pdbx_seq_one_letter_code
_entity_poly.pdbx_strand_id
1 'polypeptide(L)'
;FLFFISLMHKGYASQADITIEKPLSVTLSPEFINTLQKNNPRVQAVAEIVTASVSPPPVLILGEYGTGKSSLAYYLHGLRKEPMAPFIFVRCNLLTRKRWNAFLDKTASPLNENGCTLYLENIHLLPIELQQELSAYIVDSAADQRHFIIASATNRIHHLLSNDQFLYPLYQKISSLHVILAPLREFPDSITDFSQIFLTAANQEYQKSIRGFEEGVVALLEQQHWNTNLSQLKTFIQQLVLTAQGAQITLKEAQTLLLNDNTIPPEETEYLNYSGIDITKPLEEIERDIIQHVLMEENMNQSAAARRLGISRNTIWRKLHA
;
A
#
# COMPACT_ATOMS: atom_id res chain seq x y z
N PHE A 1 -0.39 -5.25 -27.09
CA PHE A 1 -0.71 -3.89 -27.57
C PHE A 1 -2.22 -3.75 -27.88
N LEU A 2 -2.79 -4.66 -28.69
CA LEU A 2 -4.22 -4.67 -29.02
C LEU A 2 -5.11 -4.90 -27.78
N PHE A 3 -4.67 -5.75 -26.86
CA PHE A 3 -5.36 -6.00 -25.59
C PHE A 3 -5.37 -4.74 -24.69
N PHE A 4 -4.24 -4.04 -24.59
CA PHE A 4 -4.16 -2.77 -23.86
C PHE A 4 -5.10 -1.69 -24.44
N ILE A 5 -5.17 -1.60 -25.78
CA ILE A 5 -6.11 -0.69 -26.46
C ILE A 5 -7.57 -1.10 -26.17
N SER A 6 -7.87 -2.40 -26.18
CA SER A 6 -9.22 -2.91 -25.84
C SER A 6 -9.63 -2.58 -24.40
N LEU A 7 -8.68 -2.66 -23.46
CA LEU A 7 -8.92 -2.31 -22.04
C LEU A 7 -9.02 -0.80 -21.82
N MET A 8 -8.25 0.01 -22.57
CA MET A 8 -8.40 1.47 -22.58
C MET A 8 -9.80 1.87 -23.05
N HIS A 9 -10.34 1.22 -24.08
CA HIS A 9 -11.72 1.44 -24.55
C HIS A 9 -12.79 1.01 -23.52
N LYS A 10 -12.47 0.03 -22.65
CA LYS A 10 -13.35 -0.42 -21.57
C LYS A 10 -13.21 0.41 -20.27
N GLY A 11 -12.34 1.45 -20.25
CA GLY A 11 -12.22 2.38 -19.14
C GLY A 11 -11.41 1.88 -17.92
N TYR A 12 -10.78 0.70 -18.00
CA TYR A 12 -9.99 0.17 -16.86
C TYR A 12 -8.67 0.89 -16.64
N ALA A 13 -8.03 1.35 -17.70
CA ALA A 13 -6.68 1.94 -17.62
C ALA A 13 -6.64 3.36 -17.01
N SER A 14 -7.80 4.01 -16.85
CA SER A 14 -7.91 5.36 -16.30
C SER A 14 -8.51 5.41 -14.89
N GLN A 15 -8.77 4.26 -14.25
CA GLN A 15 -9.45 4.19 -12.96
C GLN A 15 -8.44 4.06 -11.81
N ALA A 16 -8.55 4.93 -10.80
CA ALA A 16 -7.59 5.02 -9.70
C ALA A 16 -7.52 3.75 -8.81
N ASP A 17 -8.57 2.93 -8.78
CA ASP A 17 -8.69 1.73 -7.96
C ASP A 17 -8.23 0.44 -8.66
N ILE A 18 -8.33 0.39 -10.01
CA ILE A 18 -7.80 -0.72 -10.82
C ILE A 18 -6.97 -0.12 -11.94
N THR A 19 -5.69 -0.47 -11.97
CA THR A 19 -4.75 0.01 -12.98
C THR A 19 -4.10 -1.18 -13.67
N ILE A 20 -4.00 -1.13 -15.00
CA ILE A 20 -3.24 -2.09 -15.77
C ILE A 20 -1.96 -1.41 -16.19
N GLU A 21 -0.85 -1.87 -15.65
CA GLU A 21 0.46 -1.25 -15.87
C GLU A 21 1.22 -2.01 -16.95
N LYS A 22 1.98 -1.25 -17.73
CA LYS A 22 2.91 -1.86 -18.69
C LYS A 22 4.06 -2.49 -17.93
N PRO A 23 4.49 -3.71 -18.28
CA PRO A 23 5.54 -4.44 -17.57
C PRO A 23 6.87 -3.67 -17.42
N LEU A 24 7.16 -2.75 -18.32
CA LEU A 24 8.41 -1.97 -18.36
C LEU A 24 8.29 -0.57 -17.72
N SER A 25 7.15 -0.19 -17.15
CA SER A 25 6.95 1.15 -16.62
C SER A 25 7.55 1.37 -15.22
N VAL A 26 7.84 0.30 -14.49
CA VAL A 26 8.44 0.38 -13.15
C VAL A 26 9.78 -0.35 -13.15
N THR A 27 10.86 0.40 -13.38
CA THR A 27 12.22 -0.11 -13.21
C THR A 27 12.66 0.20 -11.79
N LEU A 28 12.71 -0.80 -10.93
CA LEU A 28 13.34 -0.67 -9.62
C LEU A 28 14.85 -0.73 -9.77
N SER A 29 15.57 0.13 -9.05
CA SER A 29 17.02 0.04 -9.06
C SER A 29 17.48 -1.28 -8.41
N PRO A 30 18.50 -1.96 -8.96
CA PRO A 30 19.04 -3.17 -8.35
C PRO A 30 19.48 -2.95 -6.89
N GLU A 31 20.01 -1.77 -6.59
CA GLU A 31 20.47 -1.38 -5.26
C GLU A 31 19.31 -1.38 -4.24
N PHE A 32 18.13 -0.90 -4.66
CA PHE A 32 16.93 -0.91 -3.81
C PHE A 32 16.55 -2.34 -3.41
N ILE A 33 16.52 -3.25 -4.37
CA ILE A 33 16.19 -4.65 -4.12
C ILE A 33 17.26 -5.32 -3.26
N ASN A 34 18.54 -5.06 -3.54
CA ASN A 34 19.65 -5.60 -2.74
C ASN A 34 19.56 -5.17 -1.28
N THR A 35 19.21 -3.91 -1.02
CA THR A 35 19.01 -3.41 0.36
C THR A 35 17.81 -4.08 1.03
N LEU A 36 16.69 -4.27 0.31
CA LEU A 36 15.55 -5.03 0.85
C LEU A 36 15.91 -6.48 1.18
N GLN A 37 16.68 -7.16 0.32
CA GLN A 37 17.11 -8.55 0.52
C GLN A 37 18.10 -8.66 1.70
N LYS A 38 19.03 -7.72 1.84
CA LYS A 38 19.95 -7.62 2.97
C LYS A 38 19.21 -7.55 4.30
N ASN A 39 18.13 -6.76 4.35
CA ASN A 39 17.31 -6.59 5.55
C ASN A 39 16.35 -7.75 5.78
N ASN A 40 16.03 -8.53 4.75
CA ASN A 40 15.07 -9.62 4.85
C ASN A 40 15.45 -10.80 3.93
N PRO A 41 16.15 -11.81 4.45
CA PRO A 41 16.52 -13.00 3.67
C PRO A 41 15.31 -13.76 3.08
N ARG A 42 14.12 -13.60 3.65
CA ARG A 42 12.88 -14.22 3.11
C ARG A 42 12.52 -13.67 1.73
N VAL A 43 12.86 -12.39 1.45
CA VAL A 43 12.67 -11.77 0.14
C VAL A 43 13.45 -12.55 -0.91
N GLN A 44 14.71 -12.89 -0.63
CA GLN A 44 15.55 -13.68 -1.52
C GLN A 44 14.97 -15.08 -1.76
N ALA A 45 14.57 -15.78 -0.70
CA ALA A 45 14.01 -17.12 -0.80
C ALA A 45 12.71 -17.16 -1.64
N VAL A 46 11.83 -16.18 -1.47
CA VAL A 46 10.60 -16.07 -2.29
C VAL A 46 10.93 -15.73 -3.74
N ALA A 47 11.90 -14.85 -3.99
CA ALA A 47 12.37 -14.51 -5.34
C ALA A 47 12.89 -15.73 -6.09
N GLU A 48 13.65 -16.60 -5.42
CA GLU A 48 14.15 -17.86 -6.01
C GLU A 48 13.01 -18.80 -6.38
N ILE A 49 12.01 -18.97 -5.53
CA ILE A 49 10.83 -19.79 -5.81
C ILE A 49 10.06 -19.24 -7.03
N VAL A 50 9.84 -17.93 -7.09
CA VAL A 50 9.13 -17.27 -8.21
C VAL A 50 9.89 -17.47 -9.51
N THR A 51 11.23 -17.29 -9.50
CA THR A 51 12.09 -17.47 -10.69
C THR A 51 12.08 -18.91 -11.19
N ALA A 52 12.09 -19.88 -10.28
CA ALA A 52 12.09 -21.31 -10.64
C ALA A 52 10.74 -21.80 -11.16
N SER A 53 9.63 -21.17 -10.76
CA SER A 53 8.27 -21.62 -11.04
C SER A 53 7.79 -21.19 -12.43
N VAL A 54 7.00 -22.03 -13.09
CA VAL A 54 6.23 -21.68 -14.28
C VAL A 54 4.95 -20.93 -13.86
N SER A 55 4.26 -21.45 -12.85
CA SER A 55 3.12 -20.81 -12.20
C SER A 55 3.49 -20.58 -10.73
N PRO A 56 4.00 -19.40 -10.38
CA PRO A 56 4.40 -19.12 -9.00
C PRO A 56 3.21 -19.20 -8.04
N PRO A 57 3.38 -19.79 -6.85
CA PRO A 57 2.32 -19.81 -5.85
C PRO A 57 2.01 -18.39 -5.36
N PRO A 58 0.78 -18.14 -4.85
CA PRO A 58 0.40 -16.84 -4.32
C PRO A 58 1.32 -16.35 -3.20
N VAL A 59 1.63 -15.05 -3.22
CA VAL A 59 2.51 -14.39 -2.24
C VAL A 59 1.75 -13.34 -1.46
N LEU A 60 1.78 -13.44 -0.12
CA LEU A 60 1.30 -12.39 0.79
C LEU A 60 2.47 -11.58 1.33
N ILE A 61 2.46 -10.28 1.07
CA ILE A 61 3.46 -9.32 1.57
C ILE A 61 2.85 -8.55 2.73
N LEU A 62 3.38 -8.74 3.93
CA LEU A 62 2.96 -8.05 5.14
C LEU A 62 3.95 -6.92 5.48
N GLY A 63 3.46 -5.88 6.12
CA GLY A 63 4.30 -4.78 6.62
C GLY A 63 3.50 -3.50 6.76
N GLU A 64 4.05 -2.57 7.51
CA GLU A 64 3.47 -1.24 7.70
C GLU A 64 3.34 -0.48 6.37
N TYR A 65 2.62 0.63 6.40
CA TYR A 65 2.56 1.53 5.25
C TYR A 65 3.97 2.03 4.89
N GLY A 66 4.25 2.11 3.59
CA GLY A 66 5.51 2.65 3.09
C GLY A 66 6.74 1.76 3.23
N THR A 67 6.61 0.50 3.67
CA THR A 67 7.75 -0.44 3.80
C THR A 67 8.27 -1.01 2.49
N GLY A 68 7.65 -0.66 1.35
CA GLY A 68 8.09 -1.13 0.02
C GLY A 68 7.32 -2.35 -0.51
N LYS A 69 6.13 -2.67 0.03
CA LYS A 69 5.31 -3.82 -0.40
C LYS A 69 5.03 -3.82 -1.90
N SER A 70 4.61 -2.68 -2.46
CA SER A 70 4.33 -2.57 -3.90
C SER A 70 5.62 -2.69 -4.74
N SER A 71 6.74 -2.15 -4.27
CA SER A 71 8.04 -2.31 -4.92
C SER A 71 8.46 -3.77 -4.99
N LEU A 72 8.25 -4.53 -3.88
CA LEU A 72 8.51 -5.97 -3.88
C LEU A 72 7.57 -6.71 -4.84
N ALA A 73 6.30 -6.33 -4.92
CA ALA A 73 5.35 -6.94 -5.86
C ALA A 73 5.79 -6.74 -7.33
N TYR A 74 6.25 -5.55 -7.71
CA TYR A 74 6.82 -5.28 -9.04
C TYR A 74 8.09 -6.09 -9.30
N TYR A 75 8.98 -6.18 -8.32
CA TYR A 75 10.19 -6.99 -8.43
C TYR A 75 9.85 -8.45 -8.69
N LEU A 76 8.96 -9.05 -7.89
CA LEU A 76 8.53 -10.45 -8.06
C LEU A 76 7.86 -10.69 -9.42
N HIS A 77 7.08 -9.73 -9.91
CA HIS A 77 6.52 -9.79 -11.26
C HIS A 77 7.61 -9.87 -12.33
N GLY A 78 8.63 -9.02 -12.22
CA GLY A 78 9.75 -8.98 -13.17
C GLY A 78 10.59 -10.26 -13.21
N LEU A 79 10.54 -11.09 -12.16
CA LEU A 79 11.25 -12.38 -12.09
C LEU A 79 10.53 -13.53 -12.78
N ARG A 80 9.28 -13.34 -13.21
CA ARG A 80 8.53 -14.40 -13.90
C ARG A 80 9.17 -14.80 -15.23
N LYS A 81 8.92 -16.03 -15.67
CA LYS A 81 9.30 -16.49 -17.01
C LYS A 81 8.64 -15.68 -18.13
N GLU A 82 7.52 -15.03 -17.84
CA GLU A 82 6.78 -14.14 -18.73
C GLU A 82 6.74 -12.71 -18.17
N PRO A 83 7.86 -11.98 -18.17
CA PRO A 83 7.94 -10.64 -17.57
C PRO A 83 7.13 -9.58 -18.35
N MET A 84 6.73 -9.91 -19.59
CA MET A 84 5.87 -9.04 -20.43
C MET A 84 4.38 -9.24 -20.17
N ALA A 85 4.00 -10.17 -19.31
CA ALA A 85 2.60 -10.37 -18.91
C ALA A 85 2.03 -9.11 -18.24
N PRO A 86 0.73 -8.84 -18.36
CA PRO A 86 0.10 -7.68 -17.73
C PRO A 86 0.24 -7.71 -16.19
N PHE A 87 0.54 -6.56 -15.60
CA PHE A 87 0.48 -6.33 -14.17
C PHE A 87 -0.80 -5.58 -13.85
N ILE A 88 -1.72 -6.23 -13.15
CA ILE A 88 -3.02 -5.67 -12.79
C ILE A 88 -2.95 -5.26 -11.32
N PHE A 89 -2.93 -3.95 -11.10
CA PHE A 89 -2.87 -3.35 -9.77
C PHE A 89 -4.29 -3.04 -9.29
N VAL A 90 -4.69 -3.62 -8.16
CA VAL A 90 -6.01 -3.43 -7.54
C VAL A 90 -5.85 -2.82 -6.15
N ARG A 91 -6.34 -1.61 -5.96
CA ARG A 91 -6.38 -0.95 -4.64
C ARG A 91 -7.67 -1.36 -3.92
N CYS A 92 -7.56 -2.35 -3.04
CA CYS A 92 -8.72 -2.95 -2.37
C CYS A 92 -9.50 -1.95 -1.49
N ASN A 93 -8.80 -0.93 -0.96
CA ASN A 93 -9.42 0.13 -0.16
C ASN A 93 -10.27 1.14 -0.97
N LEU A 94 -10.11 1.19 -2.29
CA LEU A 94 -10.82 2.12 -3.16
C LEU A 94 -11.90 1.43 -4.02
N LEU A 95 -12.01 0.09 -3.93
CA LEU A 95 -12.93 -0.67 -4.75
C LEU A 95 -14.38 -0.40 -4.40
N THR A 96 -15.15 0.07 -5.39
CA THR A 96 -16.60 0.15 -5.31
C THR A 96 -17.26 -1.13 -5.83
N ARG A 97 -18.47 -1.45 -5.36
CA ARG A 97 -19.24 -2.61 -5.81
C ARG A 97 -19.41 -2.66 -7.34
N LYS A 98 -19.69 -1.51 -7.94
CA LYS A 98 -19.86 -1.40 -9.41
C LYS A 98 -18.58 -1.81 -10.16
N ARG A 99 -17.42 -1.36 -9.70
CA ARG A 99 -16.12 -1.66 -10.32
C ARG A 99 -15.69 -3.10 -10.08
N TRP A 100 -15.98 -3.61 -8.89
CA TRP A 100 -15.77 -5.01 -8.56
C TRP A 100 -16.54 -5.94 -9.50
N ASN A 101 -17.83 -5.68 -9.72
CA ASN A 101 -18.65 -6.47 -10.63
C ASN A 101 -18.12 -6.45 -12.06
N ALA A 102 -17.67 -5.28 -12.53
CA ALA A 102 -17.04 -5.16 -13.85
C ALA A 102 -15.67 -5.88 -13.89
N PHE A 103 -14.92 -5.90 -12.81
CA PHE A 103 -13.63 -6.58 -12.71
C PHE A 103 -13.76 -8.10 -12.77
N LEU A 104 -14.80 -8.67 -12.19
CA LEU A 104 -15.09 -10.12 -12.23
C LEU A 104 -16.04 -10.53 -13.39
N ASP A 105 -16.45 -9.61 -14.27
CA ASP A 105 -17.32 -9.92 -15.39
C ASP A 105 -16.69 -10.96 -16.31
N LYS A 106 -17.41 -12.08 -16.54
CA LYS A 106 -16.93 -13.22 -17.34
C LYS A 106 -16.59 -12.87 -18.79
N THR A 107 -17.14 -11.77 -19.32
CA THR A 107 -16.96 -11.40 -20.73
C THR A 107 -15.97 -10.26 -20.92
N ALA A 108 -15.81 -9.39 -19.93
CA ALA A 108 -15.09 -8.14 -20.03
C ALA A 108 -13.91 -8.00 -19.05
N SER A 109 -13.72 -8.95 -18.15
CA SER A 109 -12.65 -8.90 -17.13
C SER A 109 -11.26 -8.94 -17.75
N PRO A 110 -10.31 -8.14 -17.22
CA PRO A 110 -8.90 -8.29 -17.56
C PRO A 110 -8.32 -9.64 -17.12
N LEU A 111 -9.00 -10.35 -16.23
CA LEU A 111 -8.62 -11.69 -15.75
C LEU A 111 -9.05 -12.82 -16.69
N ASN A 112 -9.71 -12.55 -17.81
CA ASN A 112 -10.09 -13.59 -18.78
C ASN A 112 -8.90 -14.09 -19.59
N GLU A 113 -7.85 -13.32 -19.70
CA GLU A 113 -6.61 -13.74 -20.34
C GLU A 113 -5.68 -14.42 -19.33
N ASN A 114 -4.99 -15.47 -19.78
CA ASN A 114 -4.06 -16.19 -18.92
C ASN A 114 -2.74 -15.40 -18.74
N GLY A 115 -2.03 -15.68 -17.66
CA GLY A 115 -0.65 -15.27 -17.48
C GLY A 115 -0.44 -13.89 -16.85
N CYS A 116 -1.47 -13.13 -16.41
CA CYS A 116 -1.25 -11.85 -15.73
C CYS A 116 -0.67 -12.02 -14.31
N THR A 117 -0.10 -10.95 -13.77
CA THR A 117 0.10 -10.79 -12.33
C THR A 117 -1.05 -9.96 -11.78
N LEU A 118 -1.73 -10.48 -10.77
CA LEU A 118 -2.79 -9.79 -10.04
C LEU A 118 -2.22 -9.33 -8.70
N TYR A 119 -2.02 -8.02 -8.52
CA TYR A 119 -1.58 -7.43 -7.26
C TYR A 119 -2.75 -6.79 -6.52
N LEU A 120 -3.10 -7.36 -5.36
CA LEU A 120 -4.19 -6.94 -4.49
C LEU A 120 -3.59 -6.11 -3.34
N GLU A 121 -3.53 -4.79 -3.51
CA GLU A 121 -2.98 -3.88 -2.50
C GLU A 121 -3.97 -3.68 -1.36
N ASN A 122 -3.47 -3.80 -0.12
CA ASN A 122 -4.25 -3.63 1.11
C ASN A 122 -5.49 -4.54 1.16
N ILE A 123 -5.30 -5.82 0.86
CA ILE A 123 -6.39 -6.83 0.78
C ILE A 123 -7.22 -6.90 2.07
N HIS A 124 -6.62 -6.60 3.22
CA HIS A 124 -7.27 -6.58 4.53
C HIS A 124 -8.36 -5.49 4.67
N LEU A 125 -8.40 -4.54 3.73
CA LEU A 125 -9.40 -3.47 3.65
C LEU A 125 -10.55 -3.80 2.67
N LEU A 126 -10.53 -4.99 2.05
CA LEU A 126 -11.60 -5.43 1.17
C LEU A 126 -12.85 -5.77 2.00
N PRO A 127 -14.03 -5.23 1.67
CA PRO A 127 -15.28 -5.58 2.35
C PRO A 127 -15.55 -7.08 2.37
N ILE A 128 -16.16 -7.59 3.43
CA ILE A 128 -16.33 -9.03 3.68
C ILE A 128 -17.11 -9.74 2.55
N GLU A 129 -18.09 -9.07 1.96
CA GLU A 129 -18.87 -9.60 0.84
C GLU A 129 -17.98 -9.78 -0.41
N LEU A 130 -17.07 -8.84 -0.66
CA LEU A 130 -16.14 -8.92 -1.78
C LEU A 130 -15.03 -9.95 -1.53
N GLN A 131 -14.67 -10.19 -0.27
CA GLN A 131 -13.75 -11.28 0.10
C GLN A 131 -14.36 -12.64 -0.23
N GLN A 132 -15.65 -12.85 0.01
CA GLN A 132 -16.38 -14.09 -0.33
C GLN A 132 -16.34 -14.32 -1.84
N GLU A 133 -16.65 -13.28 -2.62
CA GLU A 133 -16.67 -13.38 -4.08
C GLU A 133 -15.28 -13.61 -4.67
N LEU A 134 -14.24 -12.94 -4.12
CA LEU A 134 -12.86 -13.16 -4.55
C LEU A 134 -12.41 -14.59 -4.23
N SER A 135 -12.73 -15.10 -3.05
CA SER A 135 -12.41 -16.46 -2.64
C SER A 135 -13.07 -17.48 -3.59
N ALA A 136 -14.35 -17.30 -3.89
CA ALA A 136 -15.08 -18.14 -4.85
C ALA A 136 -14.46 -18.06 -6.25
N TYR A 137 -14.17 -16.84 -6.73
CA TYR A 137 -13.52 -16.64 -8.03
C TYR A 137 -12.18 -17.38 -8.14
N ILE A 138 -11.31 -17.28 -7.12
CA ILE A 138 -10.00 -17.98 -7.14
C ILE A 138 -10.19 -19.50 -7.26
N VAL A 139 -11.17 -20.06 -6.54
CA VAL A 139 -11.46 -21.51 -6.57
C VAL A 139 -12.11 -21.93 -7.89
N ASP A 140 -13.20 -21.29 -8.27
CA ASP A 140 -14.04 -21.71 -9.41
C ASP A 140 -13.32 -21.52 -10.76
N SER A 141 -12.46 -20.51 -10.86
CA SER A 141 -11.72 -20.23 -12.08
C SER A 141 -10.30 -20.78 -12.10
N ALA A 142 -9.85 -21.45 -11.02
CA ALA A 142 -8.46 -21.84 -10.79
C ALA A 142 -7.49 -20.65 -11.09
N ALA A 143 -7.84 -19.46 -10.57
CA ALA A 143 -7.12 -18.23 -10.86
C ALA A 143 -5.66 -18.27 -10.38
N ASP A 144 -5.40 -18.96 -9.27
CA ASP A 144 -4.05 -19.18 -8.72
C ASP A 144 -3.15 -20.07 -9.61
N GLN A 145 -3.74 -20.82 -10.54
CA GLN A 145 -2.99 -21.60 -11.55
C GLN A 145 -2.76 -20.82 -12.85
N ARG A 146 -3.66 -19.89 -13.17
CA ARG A 146 -3.61 -19.08 -14.39
C ARG A 146 -2.87 -17.76 -14.24
N HIS A 147 -2.89 -17.20 -13.03
CA HIS A 147 -2.35 -15.88 -12.72
C HIS A 147 -1.38 -15.97 -11.56
N PHE A 148 -0.37 -15.11 -11.57
CA PHE A 148 0.46 -14.92 -10.38
C PHE A 148 -0.24 -13.95 -9.44
N ILE A 149 -0.74 -14.44 -8.30
CA ILE A 149 -1.44 -13.62 -7.31
C ILE A 149 -0.44 -13.12 -6.27
N ILE A 150 -0.37 -11.79 -6.11
CA ILE A 150 0.36 -11.14 -5.03
C ILE A 150 -0.66 -10.31 -4.24
N ALA A 151 -0.67 -10.46 -2.94
CA ALA A 151 -1.49 -9.65 -2.05
C ALA A 151 -0.60 -8.89 -1.06
N SER A 152 -1.01 -7.71 -0.65
CA SER A 152 -0.35 -7.00 0.46
C SER A 152 -1.33 -6.63 1.55
N ALA A 153 -0.84 -6.63 2.79
CA ALA A 153 -1.61 -6.24 3.97
C ALA A 153 -0.69 -5.62 5.04
N THR A 154 -1.28 -4.98 6.03
CA THR A 154 -0.60 -4.70 7.29
C THR A 154 -0.74 -5.88 8.24
N ASN A 155 0.04 -5.91 9.34
CA ASN A 155 -0.06 -6.94 10.38
C ASN A 155 -1.46 -7.00 11.04
N ARG A 156 -2.30 -5.98 10.83
CA ARG A 156 -3.69 -5.94 11.27
C ARG A 156 -4.54 -7.09 10.71
N ILE A 157 -4.14 -7.70 9.58
CA ILE A 157 -4.85 -8.85 9.01
C ILE A 157 -5.01 -10.00 10.02
N HIS A 158 -4.04 -10.21 10.90
CA HIS A 158 -4.13 -11.26 11.94
C HIS A 158 -5.23 -10.97 12.97
N HIS A 159 -5.38 -9.69 13.35
CA HIS A 159 -6.47 -9.25 14.22
C HIS A 159 -7.83 -9.38 13.53
N LEU A 160 -7.92 -9.03 12.25
CA LEU A 160 -9.14 -9.17 11.47
C LEU A 160 -9.55 -10.64 11.31
N LEU A 161 -8.59 -11.54 11.12
CA LEU A 161 -8.83 -13.00 11.12
C LEU A 161 -9.38 -13.50 12.45
N SER A 162 -8.82 -13.04 13.58
CA SER A 162 -9.26 -13.44 14.92
C SER A 162 -10.66 -12.95 15.27
N ASN A 163 -11.15 -11.90 14.60
CA ASN A 163 -12.46 -11.29 14.83
C ASN A 163 -13.46 -11.58 13.69
N ASP A 164 -13.19 -12.57 12.83
CA ASP A 164 -14.01 -12.94 11.68
C ASP A 164 -14.30 -11.79 10.69
N GLN A 165 -13.47 -10.74 10.71
CA GLN A 165 -13.55 -9.60 9.79
C GLN A 165 -12.74 -9.81 8.51
N PHE A 166 -11.92 -10.85 8.45
CA PHE A 166 -11.25 -11.32 7.25
C PHE A 166 -11.44 -12.83 7.12
N LEU A 167 -11.80 -13.30 5.91
CA LEU A 167 -12.15 -14.69 5.66
C LEU A 167 -10.91 -15.58 5.66
N TYR A 168 -10.88 -16.56 6.55
CA TYR A 168 -9.81 -17.55 6.64
C TYR A 168 -9.60 -18.35 5.33
N PRO A 169 -10.65 -18.79 4.59
CA PRO A 169 -10.47 -19.44 3.30
C PRO A 169 -9.75 -18.57 2.26
N LEU A 170 -10.04 -17.26 2.21
CA LEU A 170 -9.32 -16.32 1.33
C LEU A 170 -7.86 -16.18 1.78
N TYR A 171 -7.63 -16.01 3.09
CA TYR A 171 -6.29 -15.93 3.64
C TYR A 171 -5.43 -17.12 3.24
N GLN A 172 -5.93 -18.34 3.37
CA GLN A 172 -5.22 -19.54 2.96
C GLN A 172 -4.84 -19.55 1.48
N LYS A 173 -5.70 -19.02 0.62
CA LYS A 173 -5.47 -18.97 -0.83
C LYS A 173 -4.38 -17.97 -1.22
N ILE A 174 -4.25 -16.84 -0.53
CA ILE A 174 -3.30 -15.79 -0.87
C ILE A 174 -1.97 -15.89 -0.11
N SER A 175 -1.86 -16.74 0.91
CA SER A 175 -0.71 -16.82 1.81
C SER A 175 0.15 -18.07 1.63
N SER A 176 0.16 -18.69 0.45
CA SER A 176 1.00 -19.88 0.17
C SER A 176 2.49 -19.58 0.40
N LEU A 177 2.95 -18.42 0.01
CA LEU A 177 4.21 -17.83 0.42
C LEU A 177 3.93 -16.52 1.15
N HIS A 178 4.74 -16.17 2.15
CA HIS A 178 4.61 -14.89 2.84
C HIS A 178 5.97 -14.25 3.10
N VAL A 179 5.99 -12.92 3.05
CA VAL A 179 7.13 -12.07 3.38
C VAL A 179 6.65 -10.97 4.30
N ILE A 180 7.35 -10.74 5.41
CA ILE A 180 7.07 -9.65 6.35
C ILE A 180 8.16 -8.60 6.16
N LEU A 181 7.81 -7.42 5.62
CA LEU A 181 8.70 -6.29 5.53
C LEU A 181 8.65 -5.52 6.85
N ALA A 182 9.74 -5.56 7.59
CA ALA A 182 9.86 -4.84 8.84
C ALA A 182 9.96 -3.32 8.59
N PRO A 183 9.53 -2.50 9.55
CA PRO A 183 9.59 -1.04 9.43
C PRO A 183 11.03 -0.53 9.41
N LEU A 184 11.22 0.63 8.76
CA LEU A 184 12.55 1.22 8.53
C LEU A 184 13.33 1.50 9.83
N ARG A 185 12.64 1.81 10.92
CA ARG A 185 13.23 2.03 12.25
C ARG A 185 13.94 0.82 12.84
N GLU A 186 13.68 -0.39 12.32
CA GLU A 186 14.40 -1.61 12.73
C GLU A 186 15.73 -1.78 11.98
N PHE A 187 15.97 -1.00 10.92
CA PHE A 187 17.18 -1.06 10.10
C PHE A 187 17.79 0.33 9.87
N PRO A 188 18.20 1.05 10.92
CA PRO A 188 18.74 2.41 10.78
C PRO A 188 19.94 2.48 9.84
N ASP A 189 20.81 1.47 9.83
CA ASP A 189 21.98 1.41 8.94
C ASP A 189 21.61 1.40 7.45
N SER A 190 20.39 0.98 7.12
CA SER A 190 19.90 0.97 5.72
C SER A 190 19.34 2.31 5.25
N ILE A 191 19.17 3.27 6.15
CA ILE A 191 18.72 4.63 5.83
C ILE A 191 19.74 5.30 4.93
N THR A 192 21.03 5.08 5.15
CA THR A 192 22.12 5.56 4.29
C THR A 192 21.94 5.07 2.86
N ASP A 193 21.78 3.76 2.67
CA ASP A 193 21.64 3.12 1.35
C ASP A 193 20.38 3.65 0.65
N PHE A 194 19.24 3.65 1.32
CA PHE A 194 17.98 4.16 0.75
C PHE A 194 18.02 5.65 0.44
N SER A 195 18.65 6.47 1.30
CA SER A 195 18.79 7.90 1.05
C SER A 195 19.61 8.18 -0.22
N GLN A 196 20.68 7.44 -0.45
CA GLN A 196 21.49 7.57 -1.66
C GLN A 196 20.72 7.12 -2.92
N ILE A 197 19.95 6.05 -2.83
CA ILE A 197 19.09 5.56 -3.91
C ILE A 197 18.05 6.62 -4.27
N PHE A 198 17.36 7.19 -3.26
CA PHE A 198 16.34 8.21 -3.48
C PHE A 198 16.92 9.53 -3.97
N LEU A 199 18.12 9.91 -3.51
CA LEU A 199 18.85 11.07 -4.03
C LEU A 199 19.15 10.92 -5.52
N THR A 200 19.65 9.75 -5.91
CA THR A 200 19.95 9.45 -7.32
C THR A 200 18.70 9.51 -8.19
N ALA A 201 17.60 8.89 -7.72
CA ALA A 201 16.32 8.92 -8.42
C ALA A 201 15.74 10.35 -8.52
N ALA A 202 15.80 11.13 -7.45
CA ALA A 202 15.32 12.50 -7.43
C ALA A 202 16.16 13.42 -8.34
N ASN A 203 17.48 13.24 -8.40
CA ASN A 203 18.33 13.96 -9.35
C ASN A 203 17.91 13.70 -10.80
N GLN A 204 17.60 12.46 -11.15
CA GLN A 204 17.13 12.10 -12.50
C GLN A 204 15.75 12.70 -12.79
N GLU A 205 14.81 12.56 -11.84
CA GLU A 205 13.43 13.04 -11.99
C GLU A 205 13.35 14.58 -12.13
N TYR A 206 14.10 15.29 -11.30
CA TYR A 206 14.06 16.77 -11.25
C TYR A 206 15.19 17.45 -12.02
N GLN A 207 16.01 16.70 -12.76
CA GLN A 207 17.14 17.19 -13.55
C GLN A 207 18.12 18.04 -12.69
N LYS A 208 18.35 17.58 -11.47
CA LYS A 208 19.30 18.16 -10.51
C LYS A 208 20.63 17.40 -10.54
N SER A 209 21.67 17.98 -9.94
CA SER A 209 23.02 17.41 -9.88
C SER A 209 23.59 17.48 -8.47
N ILE A 210 22.77 17.14 -7.48
CA ILE A 210 23.17 17.08 -6.07
C ILE A 210 24.11 15.89 -5.89
N ARG A 211 25.32 16.13 -5.39
CA ARG A 211 26.39 15.14 -5.30
C ARG A 211 26.27 14.19 -4.09
N GLY A 212 25.54 14.63 -3.05
CA GLY A 212 25.39 13.87 -1.82
C GLY A 212 24.95 14.76 -0.65
N PHE A 213 25.22 14.27 0.53
CA PHE A 213 24.86 14.87 1.80
C PHE A 213 26.10 15.46 2.47
N GLU A 214 25.95 16.59 3.14
CA GLU A 214 26.97 17.14 4.05
C GLU A 214 27.17 16.22 5.26
N GLU A 215 28.33 16.31 5.91
CA GLU A 215 28.60 15.58 7.12
C GLU A 215 27.53 15.82 8.20
N GLY A 216 27.05 14.75 8.84
CA GLY A 216 26.01 14.78 9.86
C GLY A 216 24.56 14.68 9.33
N VAL A 217 24.30 14.88 8.03
CA VAL A 217 22.93 14.75 7.49
C VAL A 217 22.45 13.31 7.61
N VAL A 218 23.27 12.35 7.22
CA VAL A 218 22.89 10.93 7.28
C VAL A 218 22.62 10.50 8.73
N ALA A 219 23.49 10.87 9.65
CA ALA A 219 23.29 10.60 11.07
C ALA A 219 22.00 11.23 11.64
N LEU A 220 21.61 12.41 11.13
CA LEU A 220 20.33 13.04 11.44
C LEU A 220 19.15 12.21 10.92
N LEU A 221 19.24 11.67 9.69
CA LEU A 221 18.20 10.83 9.11
C LEU A 221 18.04 9.50 9.83
N GLU A 222 19.14 8.87 10.25
CA GLU A 222 19.15 7.61 11.01
C GLU A 222 18.48 7.74 12.39
N GLN A 223 18.48 8.93 12.97
CA GLN A 223 17.83 9.21 14.25
C GLN A 223 16.30 9.43 14.14
N GLN A 224 15.77 9.56 12.93
CA GLN A 224 14.33 9.82 12.74
C GLN A 224 13.51 8.52 12.78
N HIS A 225 12.28 8.64 13.24
CA HIS A 225 11.39 7.47 13.40
C HIS A 225 10.79 6.96 12.10
N TRP A 226 10.66 7.82 11.08
CA TRP A 226 10.07 7.52 9.76
C TRP A 226 8.75 6.77 9.85
N ASN A 227 7.72 7.41 10.43
CA ASN A 227 6.40 6.82 10.70
C ASN A 227 5.76 6.16 9.48
N THR A 228 5.99 6.69 8.28
CA THR A 228 5.55 6.07 7.03
C THR A 228 6.70 5.45 6.23
N ASN A 229 7.74 5.02 6.93
CA ASN A 229 8.84 4.21 6.43
C ASN A 229 9.54 4.81 5.18
N LEU A 230 9.84 3.97 4.18
CA LEU A 230 10.51 4.37 2.94
C LEU A 230 9.73 5.41 2.13
N SER A 231 8.40 5.44 2.26
CA SER A 231 7.59 6.46 1.57
C SER A 231 7.89 7.86 2.11
N GLN A 232 7.98 8.02 3.44
CA GLN A 232 8.33 9.30 4.07
C GLN A 232 9.77 9.68 3.74
N LEU A 233 10.72 8.76 3.91
CA LEU A 233 12.12 9.01 3.60
C LEU A 233 12.29 9.45 2.14
N LYS A 234 11.64 8.75 1.20
CA LYS A 234 11.66 9.12 -0.23
C LYS A 234 11.15 10.54 -0.46
N THR A 235 9.96 10.86 0.07
CA THR A 235 9.37 12.20 -0.08
C THR A 235 10.26 13.27 0.53
N PHE A 236 10.84 13.00 1.69
CA PHE A 236 11.76 13.90 2.37
C PHE A 236 13.02 14.19 1.53
N ILE A 237 13.65 13.15 0.98
CA ILE A 237 14.82 13.30 0.10
C ILE A 237 14.45 14.05 -1.18
N GLN A 238 13.29 13.78 -1.78
CA GLN A 238 12.80 14.51 -2.95
C GLN A 238 12.64 16.03 -2.66
N GLN A 239 12.08 16.37 -1.51
CA GLN A 239 11.94 17.78 -1.08
C GLN A 239 13.30 18.44 -0.86
N LEU A 240 14.24 17.75 -0.22
CA LEU A 240 15.61 18.25 -0.06
C LEU A 240 16.28 18.53 -1.42
N VAL A 241 16.15 17.63 -2.38
CA VAL A 241 16.72 17.81 -3.73
C VAL A 241 16.07 18.99 -4.45
N LEU A 242 14.76 19.16 -4.33
CA LEU A 242 14.03 20.28 -4.96
C LEU A 242 14.46 21.65 -4.37
N THR A 243 14.66 21.71 -3.07
CA THR A 243 14.95 22.96 -2.34
C THR A 243 16.44 23.27 -2.20
N ALA A 244 17.32 22.29 -2.43
CA ALA A 244 18.76 22.44 -2.29
C ALA A 244 19.30 23.60 -3.15
N GLN A 245 20.12 24.45 -2.51
CA GLN A 245 20.73 25.63 -3.12
C GLN A 245 22.14 25.35 -3.70
N GLY A 246 22.81 24.32 -3.17
CA GLY A 246 24.19 23.97 -3.48
C GLY A 246 24.34 22.62 -4.16
N ALA A 247 25.58 22.17 -4.30
CA ALA A 247 25.91 20.86 -4.87
C ALA A 247 25.78 19.68 -3.86
N GLN A 248 25.54 19.97 -2.59
CA GLN A 248 25.29 19.02 -1.52
C GLN A 248 24.12 19.50 -0.68
N ILE A 249 23.38 18.56 -0.12
CA ILE A 249 22.32 18.82 0.86
C ILE A 249 23.01 19.15 2.20
N THR A 250 22.76 20.34 2.72
CA THR A 250 23.36 20.81 3.95
C THR A 250 22.61 20.33 5.19
N LEU A 251 23.32 20.23 6.34
CA LEU A 251 22.69 19.86 7.59
C LEU A 251 21.57 20.84 8.00
N LYS A 252 21.75 22.13 7.72
CA LYS A 252 20.76 23.18 7.99
C LYS A 252 19.48 22.99 7.17
N GLU A 253 19.58 22.65 5.89
CA GLU A 253 18.42 22.38 5.02
C GLU A 253 17.63 21.17 5.55
N ALA A 254 18.33 20.08 5.89
CA ALA A 254 17.71 18.89 6.44
C ALA A 254 17.01 19.15 7.79
N GLN A 255 17.64 19.85 8.72
CA GLN A 255 17.04 20.23 10.00
C GLN A 255 15.81 21.11 9.83
N THR A 256 15.90 22.12 8.94
CA THR A 256 14.77 23.03 8.66
C THR A 256 13.57 22.28 8.11
N LEU A 257 13.80 21.32 7.21
CA LEU A 257 12.73 20.52 6.63
C LEU A 257 12.10 19.57 7.66
N LEU A 258 12.90 18.93 8.53
CA LEU A 258 12.39 18.05 9.61
C LEU A 258 11.50 18.81 10.60
N LEU A 259 11.83 20.05 10.93
CA LEU A 259 11.00 20.88 11.82
C LEU A 259 9.61 21.20 11.24
N ASN A 260 9.50 21.16 9.92
CA ASN A 260 8.25 21.42 9.20
C ASN A 260 7.52 20.14 8.77
N ASP A 261 8.11 18.96 9.02
CA ASP A 261 7.52 17.68 8.68
C ASP A 261 6.46 17.29 9.72
N ASN A 262 5.20 17.65 9.43
CA ASN A 262 4.02 17.28 10.20
C ASN A 262 3.36 16.01 9.64
N THR A 263 4.13 15.03 9.17
CA THR A 263 3.55 13.79 8.63
C THR A 263 2.81 13.03 9.73
N ILE A 264 1.49 13.05 9.62
CA ILE A 264 0.60 12.22 10.45
C ILE A 264 0.79 10.77 9.99
N PRO A 265 1.05 9.82 10.90
CA PRO A 265 1.13 8.42 10.52
C PRO A 265 -0.14 7.98 9.76
N PRO A 266 -0.01 7.23 8.64
CA PRO A 266 -1.18 6.76 7.91
C PRO A 266 -2.12 5.88 8.74
N GLU A 267 -1.61 5.25 9.79
CA GLU A 267 -2.45 4.52 10.76
C GLU A 267 -3.49 5.43 11.40
N GLU A 268 -3.16 6.70 11.68
CA GLU A 268 -4.14 7.67 12.17
C GLU A 268 -5.08 8.15 11.04
N THR A 269 -4.59 8.26 9.81
CA THR A 269 -5.43 8.58 8.63
C THR A 269 -6.22 7.37 8.13
N GLU A 270 -5.72 6.16 8.27
CA GLU A 270 -6.51 4.93 8.04
C GLU A 270 -7.62 4.80 9.10
N TYR A 271 -7.38 5.17 10.35
CA TYR A 271 -8.43 5.22 11.38
C TYR A 271 -9.49 6.28 11.07
N LEU A 272 -9.11 7.43 10.55
CA LEU A 272 -10.05 8.50 10.16
C LEU A 272 -10.90 8.12 8.93
N ASN A 273 -10.36 7.29 8.02
CA ASN A 273 -11.08 6.85 6.83
C ASN A 273 -11.76 5.47 6.97
N TYR A 274 -11.49 4.70 8.05
CA TYR A 274 -11.96 3.32 8.25
C TYR A 274 -12.34 3.01 9.70
N SER A 275 -13.01 3.95 10.33
CA SER A 275 -13.62 3.75 11.66
C SER A 275 -14.75 2.69 11.68
N GLY A 276 -14.84 1.83 10.68
CA GLY A 276 -15.96 0.89 10.54
C GLY A 276 -17.26 1.56 10.16
N ILE A 277 -17.22 2.82 9.74
CA ILE A 277 -18.37 3.59 9.32
C ILE A 277 -18.71 3.23 7.89
N ASP A 278 -19.86 2.62 7.71
CA ASP A 278 -20.38 2.29 6.38
C ASP A 278 -20.91 3.56 5.71
N ILE A 279 -20.09 4.12 4.80
CA ILE A 279 -20.44 5.33 4.03
C ILE A 279 -21.49 5.08 2.95
N THR A 280 -21.94 3.84 2.76
CA THR A 280 -23.04 3.52 1.83
C THR A 280 -24.42 3.72 2.47
N LYS A 281 -24.47 3.90 3.80
CA LYS A 281 -25.69 4.20 4.56
C LYS A 281 -26.20 5.63 4.29
N PRO A 282 -27.45 5.91 4.63
CA PRO A 282 -27.96 7.27 4.67
C PRO A 282 -27.11 8.17 5.58
N LEU A 283 -26.95 9.46 5.22
CA LEU A 283 -26.10 10.40 5.95
C LEU A 283 -26.38 10.45 7.46
N GLU A 284 -27.64 10.33 7.85
CA GLU A 284 -28.05 10.32 9.27
C GLU A 284 -27.50 9.13 10.05
N GLU A 285 -27.42 7.96 9.42
CA GLU A 285 -26.81 6.76 10.01
C GLU A 285 -25.29 6.88 10.09
N ILE A 286 -24.66 7.42 9.04
CA ILE A 286 -23.22 7.70 9.03
C ILE A 286 -22.86 8.68 10.16
N GLU A 287 -23.61 9.75 10.32
CA GLU A 287 -23.40 10.71 11.42
C GLU A 287 -23.55 10.06 12.81
N ARG A 288 -24.50 9.14 12.96
CA ARG A 288 -24.69 8.38 14.20
C ARG A 288 -23.51 7.47 14.49
N ASP A 289 -23.05 6.73 13.49
CA ASP A 289 -21.89 5.82 13.60
C ASP A 289 -20.63 6.61 13.98
N ILE A 290 -20.37 7.77 13.37
CA ILE A 290 -19.27 8.69 13.72
C ILE A 290 -19.36 9.13 15.18
N ILE A 291 -20.53 9.57 15.61
CA ILE A 291 -20.75 10.04 16.99
C ILE A 291 -20.53 8.92 18.00
N GLN A 292 -21.02 7.72 17.72
CA GLN A 292 -20.82 6.54 18.60
C GLN A 292 -19.35 6.16 18.70
N HIS A 293 -18.64 6.16 17.57
CA HIS A 293 -17.23 5.85 17.53
C HIS A 293 -16.40 6.81 18.37
N VAL A 294 -16.58 8.12 18.16
CA VAL A 294 -15.87 9.15 18.94
C VAL A 294 -16.24 9.12 20.42
N LEU A 295 -17.50 8.78 20.77
CA LEU A 295 -17.89 8.59 22.17
C LEU A 295 -17.15 7.40 22.82
N MET A 296 -16.97 6.28 22.10
CA MET A 296 -16.21 5.14 22.61
C MET A 296 -14.75 5.52 22.84
N GLU A 297 -14.11 6.22 21.90
CA GLU A 297 -12.73 6.68 22.05
C GLU A 297 -12.54 7.67 23.20
N GLU A 298 -13.53 8.53 23.45
CA GLU A 298 -13.53 9.47 24.58
C GLU A 298 -14.09 8.87 25.88
N ASN A 299 -14.10 7.53 26.00
CA ASN A 299 -14.60 6.81 27.18
C ASN A 299 -16.03 7.24 27.59
N MET A 300 -16.93 7.41 26.62
CA MET A 300 -18.29 7.87 26.77
C MET A 300 -18.44 9.31 27.33
N ASN A 301 -17.37 10.10 27.30
CA ASN A 301 -17.39 11.50 27.71
C ASN A 301 -18.00 12.38 26.61
N GLN A 302 -19.30 12.66 26.72
CA GLN A 302 -20.03 13.48 25.75
C GLN A 302 -19.47 14.89 25.56
N SER A 303 -18.86 15.49 26.62
CA SER A 303 -18.25 16.83 26.51
C SER A 303 -16.97 16.83 25.71
N ALA A 304 -16.14 15.79 25.87
CA ALA A 304 -14.94 15.60 25.08
C ALA A 304 -15.27 15.27 23.62
N ALA A 305 -16.21 14.34 23.39
CA ALA A 305 -16.69 13.98 22.07
C ALA A 305 -17.30 15.18 21.31
N ALA A 306 -18.15 15.99 21.98
CA ALA A 306 -18.73 17.19 21.40
C ALA A 306 -17.66 18.20 20.95
N ARG A 307 -16.64 18.42 21.77
CA ARG A 307 -15.51 19.31 21.46
C ARG A 307 -14.72 18.79 20.26
N ARG A 308 -14.43 17.50 20.23
CA ARG A 308 -13.69 16.86 19.15
C ARG A 308 -14.44 16.87 17.82
N LEU A 309 -15.77 16.66 17.85
CA LEU A 309 -16.63 16.70 16.66
C LEU A 309 -17.03 18.13 16.24
N GLY A 310 -16.73 19.15 17.03
CA GLY A 310 -17.13 20.53 16.73
C GLY A 310 -18.66 20.77 16.80
N ILE A 311 -19.41 19.93 17.56
CA ILE A 311 -20.87 20.01 17.71
C ILE A 311 -21.27 20.20 19.17
N SER A 312 -22.52 20.54 19.41
CA SER A 312 -23.04 20.70 20.80
C SER A 312 -23.34 19.32 21.43
N ARG A 313 -23.27 19.24 22.77
CA ARG A 313 -23.73 18.06 23.53
C ARG A 313 -25.18 17.69 23.22
N ASN A 314 -26.04 18.69 23.05
CA ASN A 314 -27.44 18.48 22.68
C ASN A 314 -27.57 17.86 21.27
N THR A 315 -26.68 18.20 20.35
CA THR A 315 -26.63 17.60 19.02
C THR A 315 -26.25 16.12 19.10
N ILE A 316 -25.26 15.75 19.92
CA ILE A 316 -24.91 14.37 20.20
C ILE A 316 -26.11 13.60 20.72
N TRP A 317 -26.75 14.12 21.78
CA TRP A 317 -27.91 13.47 22.38
C TRP A 317 -29.03 13.24 21.36
N ARG A 318 -29.40 14.27 20.60
CA ARG A 318 -30.46 14.20 19.59
C ARG A 318 -30.16 13.17 18.50
N LYS A 319 -28.90 13.12 18.01
CA LYS A 319 -28.49 12.19 16.93
C LYS A 319 -28.42 10.73 17.37
N LEU A 320 -28.22 10.47 18.66
CA LEU A 320 -28.21 9.12 19.22
C LEU A 320 -29.61 8.58 19.57
N HIS A 321 -30.59 9.47 19.77
CA HIS A 321 -31.92 9.10 20.23
C HIS A 321 -33.02 9.44 19.20
N ALA A 322 -32.65 9.94 18.02
CA ALA A 322 -33.49 10.04 16.85
C ALA A 322 -33.38 8.77 16.03
#